data_e08a55f046cca21f38fd5859079070a6
#
_entry.id   e08a55f046cca21f38fd5859079070a6
#
_cell.length_a   1.000
_cell.length_b   1.000
_cell.length_c   1.000
_cell.angle_alpha   90.00
_cell.angle_beta   90.00
_cell.angle_gamma   90.00
#
_symmetry.space_group_name_H-M   'P 1'
#
loop_
_entity.id
_entity.type
_entity.pdbx_description
1 polymer ?
#
loop_
_entity_poly.entity_id
_entity_poly.type
_entity_poly.pdbx_seq_one_letter_code
_entity_poly.pdbx_strand_id
1 'polypeptide(L)'
;SVSAFLLNRSSDLTICVPMESASRYEQVLKDIRLTINDLVNEKFFKTFTDLAHEQDIEVSHESIAPTFPADGLQHYQYADNPMGEYWLNSPTHDKPNDMLDAVSGAHIYNKNIVQAEGFTEVRGVWNETPAMLKPMLDRNLALGMNKLFFHVTAHNPWMDRKPGMTLDGIGLFFQRDNTWYPEARGFVDYITLCQNYLQQGRPVVDIAVFTGEEIPSRSLTPDKLVPMLPGVFGAERVASEQKRMANVGIPMEESPVGVTHSANILDLKDWCNALHGYKYDSMNKDALLKWNFEYSPKGKLPGNQDYRILVVPQPANTLPAEVKAKIEELREEGIIIIDKPYQAK
;
A
#
# COMPACT_ATOMS: atom_id res chain seq x y z
N SER A 1 -3.11 -9.49 19.48
CA SER A 1 -2.87 -8.06 19.45
C SER A 1 -4.18 -7.29 19.35
N VAL A 2 -4.23 -6.09 19.90
CA VAL A 2 -5.44 -5.26 19.93
C VAL A 2 -5.97 -4.95 18.52
N SER A 3 -5.09 -4.82 17.54
CA SER A 3 -5.45 -4.55 16.14
C SER A 3 -6.24 -5.68 15.48
N ALA A 4 -5.82 -6.93 15.65
CA ALA A 4 -6.55 -8.08 15.12
C ALA A 4 -7.94 -8.22 15.75
N PHE A 5 -8.08 -7.75 16.97
CA PHE A 5 -9.32 -7.77 17.72
C PHE A 5 -10.36 -6.76 17.18
N LEU A 6 -9.89 -5.60 16.71
CA LEU A 6 -10.77 -4.55 16.17
C LEU A 6 -11.16 -4.77 14.69
N LEU A 7 -10.48 -5.69 13.99
CA LEU A 7 -10.65 -5.93 12.56
C LEU A 7 -11.59 -7.09 12.22
N ASN A 8 -11.95 -7.91 13.20
CA ASN A 8 -12.80 -9.09 12.96
C ASN A 8 -14.21 -8.83 13.47
N ARG A 9 -15.22 -8.96 12.60
CA ARG A 9 -16.64 -8.79 12.98
C ARG A 9 -17.05 -9.63 14.19
N SER A 10 -16.47 -10.81 14.38
CA SER A 10 -16.73 -11.64 15.54
C SER A 10 -16.12 -11.08 16.82
N SER A 11 -15.07 -10.28 16.74
CA SER A 11 -14.48 -9.59 17.89
C SER A 11 -15.18 -8.27 18.22
N ASP A 12 -15.95 -7.73 17.29
CA ASP A 12 -16.82 -6.57 17.55
C ASP A 12 -17.90 -6.92 18.60
N LEU A 13 -18.30 -8.18 18.67
CA LEU A 13 -19.19 -8.70 19.72
C LEU A 13 -18.57 -8.67 21.12
N THR A 14 -17.26 -8.56 21.24
CA THR A 14 -16.57 -8.51 22.54
C THR A 14 -16.58 -7.12 23.19
N ILE A 15 -16.95 -6.08 22.46
CA ILE A 15 -17.29 -4.80 23.08
C ILE A 15 -18.56 -4.96 23.92
N CYS A 16 -19.33 -6.05 23.72
CA CYS A 16 -20.43 -6.56 24.56
C CYS A 16 -21.39 -5.50 25.10
N VAL A 17 -21.61 -4.41 24.35
CA VAL A 17 -22.57 -3.39 24.72
C VAL A 17 -23.88 -3.70 24.00
N PRO A 18 -24.95 -4.09 24.69
CA PRO A 18 -26.26 -4.23 24.06
C PRO A 18 -26.68 -2.89 23.47
N MET A 19 -26.85 -2.86 22.16
CA MET A 19 -27.34 -1.68 21.45
C MET A 19 -28.82 -1.83 21.16
N GLU A 20 -29.53 -0.70 21.05
CA GLU A 20 -30.96 -0.65 20.72
C GLU A 20 -31.30 -1.28 19.37
N SER A 21 -30.32 -1.25 18.43
CA SER A 21 -30.45 -1.82 17.08
C SER A 21 -29.11 -2.13 16.45
N ALA A 22 -29.07 -3.01 15.42
CA ALA A 22 -27.89 -3.28 14.63
C ALA A 22 -27.33 -2.01 13.96
N SER A 23 -28.18 -1.12 13.47
CA SER A 23 -27.77 0.15 12.88
C SER A 23 -27.04 1.06 13.89
N ARG A 24 -27.54 1.13 15.14
CA ARG A 24 -26.87 1.88 16.19
C ARG A 24 -25.52 1.29 16.56
N TYR A 25 -25.44 -0.03 16.59
CA TYR A 25 -24.21 -0.74 16.86
C TYR A 25 -23.13 -0.45 15.80
N GLU A 26 -23.50 -0.56 14.52
CA GLU A 26 -22.57 -0.24 13.41
C GLU A 26 -22.11 1.22 13.46
N GLN A 27 -23.00 2.15 13.80
CA GLN A 27 -22.62 3.56 13.95
C GLN A 27 -21.58 3.76 15.07
N VAL A 28 -21.79 3.14 16.22
CA VAL A 28 -20.83 3.23 17.35
C VAL A 28 -19.48 2.62 16.99
N LEU A 29 -19.46 1.45 16.29
CA LEU A 29 -18.23 0.85 15.80
C LEU A 29 -17.49 1.76 14.82
N LYS A 30 -18.22 2.39 13.91
CA LYS A 30 -17.64 3.36 12.98
C LYS A 30 -17.01 4.54 13.72
N ASP A 31 -17.70 5.10 14.71
CA ASP A 31 -17.21 6.22 15.52
C ASP A 31 -15.95 5.84 16.31
N ILE A 32 -15.90 4.61 16.86
CA ILE A 32 -14.71 4.09 17.55
C ILE A 32 -13.53 3.96 16.58
N ARG A 33 -13.74 3.39 15.40
CA ARG A 33 -12.68 3.21 14.37
C ARG A 33 -12.15 4.57 13.90
N LEU A 34 -13.03 5.52 13.64
CA LEU A 34 -12.64 6.89 13.28
C LEU A 34 -11.84 7.57 14.40
N THR A 35 -12.27 7.41 15.65
CA THR A 35 -11.54 7.95 16.80
C THR A 35 -10.14 7.35 16.91
N ILE A 36 -9.99 6.04 16.71
CA ILE A 36 -8.68 5.38 16.68
C ILE A 36 -7.84 5.93 15.54
N ASN A 37 -8.42 6.08 14.35
CA ASN A 37 -7.75 6.66 13.19
C ASN A 37 -7.19 8.05 13.49
N ASP A 38 -8.02 8.93 14.06
CA ASP A 38 -7.63 10.31 14.40
C ASP A 38 -6.53 10.35 15.46
N LEU A 39 -6.64 9.51 16.49
CA LEU A 39 -5.61 9.40 17.51
C LEU A 39 -4.29 8.90 16.96
N VAL A 40 -4.30 7.88 16.07
CA VAL A 40 -3.11 7.34 15.44
C VAL A 40 -2.45 8.38 14.54
N ASN A 41 -3.23 9.04 13.69
CA ASN A 41 -2.68 10.01 12.75
C ASN A 41 -2.27 11.33 13.42
N GLU A 42 -3.20 11.96 14.16
CA GLU A 42 -3.00 13.32 14.67
C GLU A 42 -2.23 13.37 16.00
N LYS A 43 -2.34 12.34 16.84
CA LYS A 43 -1.69 12.33 18.15
C LYS A 43 -0.42 11.50 18.19
N PHE A 44 -0.33 10.43 17.42
CA PHE A 44 0.89 9.62 17.38
C PHE A 44 1.82 10.08 16.24
N PHE A 45 1.46 9.83 14.97
CA PHE A 45 2.38 10.10 13.87
C PHE A 45 2.74 11.58 13.73
N LYS A 46 1.76 12.48 13.78
CA LYS A 46 2.04 13.91 13.71
C LYS A 46 2.95 14.38 14.85
N THR A 47 2.63 14.01 16.08
CA THR A 47 3.45 14.42 17.24
C THR A 47 4.86 13.85 17.16
N PHE A 48 4.99 12.59 16.75
CA PHE A 48 6.30 11.94 16.58
C PHE A 48 7.15 12.71 15.55
N THR A 49 6.55 13.05 14.41
CA THR A 49 7.24 13.81 13.36
C THR A 49 7.58 15.24 13.82
N ASP A 50 6.65 15.94 14.45
CA ASP A 50 6.90 17.29 14.96
C ASP A 50 8.11 17.30 15.93
N LEU A 51 8.17 16.34 16.87
CA LEU A 51 9.30 16.21 17.81
C LEU A 51 10.63 15.85 17.13
N ALA A 52 10.59 15.03 16.08
CA ALA A 52 11.78 14.70 15.30
C ALA A 52 12.30 15.92 14.54
N HIS A 53 11.42 16.69 13.93
CA HIS A 53 11.75 17.91 13.21
C HIS A 53 12.33 19.00 14.13
N GLU A 54 11.92 19.07 15.40
CA GLU A 54 12.57 19.95 16.40
C GLU A 54 14.05 19.61 16.62
N GLN A 55 14.47 18.43 16.22
CA GLN A 55 15.86 17.95 16.32
C GLN A 55 16.55 17.81 14.95
N ASP A 56 15.98 18.38 13.88
CA ASP A 56 16.46 18.25 12.50
C ASP A 56 16.56 16.78 12.03
N ILE A 57 15.66 15.90 12.50
CA ILE A 57 15.60 14.47 12.13
C ILE A 57 14.45 14.23 11.18
N GLU A 58 14.72 13.61 10.03
CA GLU A 58 13.70 13.09 9.11
C GLU A 58 13.08 11.78 9.64
N VAL A 59 11.80 11.59 9.34
CA VAL A 59 11.04 10.43 9.81
C VAL A 59 10.55 9.59 8.63
N SER A 60 10.77 8.29 8.72
CA SER A 60 10.11 7.30 7.88
C SER A 60 8.95 6.67 8.63
N HIS A 61 7.80 6.60 7.98
CA HIS A 61 6.65 5.87 8.50
C HIS A 61 6.39 4.65 7.62
N GLU A 62 6.12 3.53 8.24
CA GLU A 62 5.74 2.29 7.59
C GLU A 62 4.38 1.82 8.11
N SER A 63 3.51 1.39 7.20
CA SER A 63 2.26 0.71 7.55
C SER A 63 2.23 -0.68 6.96
N ILE A 64 1.93 -1.66 7.78
CA ILE A 64 1.98 -3.07 7.40
C ILE A 64 0.60 -3.69 7.54
N ALA A 65 0.09 -4.29 6.47
CA ALA A 65 -1.12 -5.09 6.52
C ALA A 65 -0.85 -6.46 7.19
N PRO A 66 -1.77 -6.97 7.99
CA PRO A 66 -3.11 -6.47 8.34
C PRO A 66 -3.16 -5.75 9.70
N THR A 67 -2.04 -5.34 10.24
CA THR A 67 -1.94 -4.90 11.64
C THR A 67 -2.20 -3.41 11.83
N PHE A 68 -2.21 -2.62 10.77
CA PHE A 68 -2.43 -1.19 10.86
C PHE A 68 -3.92 -0.85 11.07
N PRO A 69 -4.32 -0.22 12.19
CA PRO A 69 -5.73 -0.07 12.57
C PRO A 69 -6.39 1.21 12.06
N ALA A 70 -5.74 1.94 11.17
CA ALA A 70 -6.16 3.25 10.69
C ALA A 70 -6.20 3.31 9.15
N ASP A 71 -6.31 4.51 8.60
CA ASP A 71 -6.10 4.78 7.18
C ASP A 71 -4.62 4.58 6.82
N GLY A 72 -4.33 3.58 6.00
CA GLY A 72 -2.97 3.22 5.59
C GLY A 72 -2.28 4.24 4.69
N LEU A 73 -2.99 5.27 4.24
CA LEU A 73 -2.43 6.37 3.46
C LEU A 73 -2.23 7.65 4.30
N GLN A 74 -3.14 7.92 5.25
CA GLN A 74 -3.21 9.22 5.91
C GLN A 74 -1.96 9.56 6.72
N HIS A 75 -1.36 8.60 7.41
CA HIS A 75 -0.16 8.84 8.22
C HIS A 75 1.03 9.32 7.39
N TYR A 76 1.06 8.99 6.09
CA TYR A 76 2.14 9.41 5.19
C TYR A 76 2.17 10.92 4.92
N GLN A 77 1.09 11.67 5.23
CA GLN A 77 1.17 13.13 5.20
C GLN A 77 2.23 13.67 6.16
N TYR A 78 2.46 12.97 7.26
CA TYR A 78 3.44 13.34 8.29
C TYR A 78 4.83 12.73 8.08
N ALA A 79 4.94 11.65 7.31
CA ALA A 79 6.24 11.07 6.98
C ALA A 79 7.04 11.97 6.06
N ASP A 80 8.35 12.12 6.30
CA ASP A 80 9.25 12.67 5.30
C ASP A 80 9.48 11.65 4.18
N ASN A 81 9.62 10.40 4.56
CA ASN A 81 9.86 9.29 3.66
C ASN A 81 8.83 8.16 3.92
N PRO A 82 7.73 8.10 3.16
CA PRO A 82 6.83 6.95 3.16
C PRO A 82 7.56 5.65 2.88
N MET A 83 7.29 4.60 3.67
CA MET A 83 7.96 3.32 3.59
C MET A 83 6.93 2.19 3.56
N GLY A 84 7.15 1.20 2.72
CA GLY A 84 6.46 -0.07 2.70
C GLY A 84 7.45 -1.21 2.84
N GLU A 85 6.96 -2.45 2.70
CA GLU A 85 7.79 -3.65 2.72
C GLU A 85 7.43 -4.60 1.59
N TYR A 86 8.38 -5.46 1.21
CA TYR A 86 8.11 -6.62 0.37
C TYR A 86 8.94 -7.82 0.78
N TRP A 87 8.33 -8.99 0.66
CA TRP A 87 8.85 -10.22 1.19
C TRP A 87 9.31 -11.17 0.10
N LEU A 88 10.46 -11.78 0.29
CA LEU A 88 11.02 -12.81 -0.58
C LEU A 88 10.54 -14.20 -0.12
N ASN A 89 10.18 -15.06 -1.05
CA ASN A 89 9.80 -16.46 -0.80
C ASN A 89 8.73 -16.65 0.30
N SER A 90 7.95 -15.64 0.57
CA SER A 90 6.94 -15.65 1.64
C SER A 90 5.57 -15.19 1.12
N PRO A 91 4.85 -16.04 0.38
CA PRO A 91 3.58 -15.66 -0.24
C PRO A 91 2.50 -15.23 0.76
N THR A 92 2.63 -15.58 2.04
CA THR A 92 1.69 -15.15 3.07
C THR A 92 1.99 -13.76 3.65
N HIS A 93 3.23 -13.29 3.53
CA HIS A 93 3.68 -12.01 4.08
C HIS A 93 3.88 -10.94 3.00
N ASP A 94 4.29 -11.33 1.79
CA ASP A 94 4.42 -10.38 0.69
C ASP A 94 3.02 -9.84 0.31
N LYS A 95 2.74 -8.62 0.73
CA LYS A 95 1.45 -7.94 0.51
C LYS A 95 1.69 -6.67 -0.28
N PRO A 96 1.42 -6.71 -1.57
CA PRO A 96 1.61 -5.54 -2.43
C PRO A 96 0.90 -4.27 -1.96
N ASN A 97 -0.15 -4.41 -1.12
CA ASN A 97 -0.77 -3.26 -0.47
C ASN A 97 0.23 -2.42 0.33
N ASP A 98 1.22 -3.03 0.98
CA ASP A 98 2.19 -2.31 1.78
C ASP A 98 3.01 -1.34 0.91
N MET A 99 3.42 -1.79 -0.27
CA MET A 99 4.08 -0.93 -1.24
C MET A 99 3.11 0.06 -1.93
N LEU A 100 1.89 -0.36 -2.25
CA LEU A 100 0.91 0.53 -2.87
C LEU A 100 0.48 1.66 -1.93
N ASP A 101 0.38 1.40 -0.62
CA ASP A 101 0.10 2.43 0.38
C ASP A 101 1.22 3.46 0.43
N ALA A 102 2.48 3.02 0.50
CA ALA A 102 3.63 3.91 0.53
C ALA A 102 3.74 4.75 -0.76
N VAL A 103 3.55 4.13 -1.93
CA VAL A 103 3.59 4.80 -3.23
C VAL A 103 2.45 5.81 -3.36
N SER A 104 1.21 5.38 -3.15
CA SER A 104 0.05 6.27 -3.25
C SER A 104 0.11 7.39 -2.21
N GLY A 105 0.47 7.05 -0.95
CA GLY A 105 0.65 8.02 0.12
C GLY A 105 1.71 9.06 -0.21
N ALA A 106 2.85 8.65 -0.77
CA ALA A 106 3.87 9.57 -1.23
C ALA A 106 3.35 10.53 -2.31
N HIS A 107 2.63 10.00 -3.28
CA HIS A 107 2.12 10.81 -4.40
C HIS A 107 1.05 11.82 -3.95
N ILE A 108 0.05 11.38 -3.18
CA ILE A 108 -1.05 12.27 -2.75
C ILE A 108 -0.60 13.31 -1.71
N TYR A 109 0.49 13.06 -0.98
CA TYR A 109 1.06 13.98 0.01
C TYR A 109 2.38 14.64 -0.41
N ASN A 110 2.73 14.57 -1.72
CA ASN A 110 3.89 15.25 -2.32
C ASN A 110 5.24 14.86 -1.71
N LYS A 111 5.46 13.58 -1.47
CA LYS A 111 6.74 13.06 -1.04
C LYS A 111 7.50 12.49 -2.25
N ASN A 112 8.78 12.80 -2.36
CA ASN A 112 9.58 12.36 -3.50
C ASN A 112 10.21 10.98 -3.28
N ILE A 113 10.49 10.62 -2.04
CA ILE A 113 11.14 9.37 -1.68
C ILE A 113 10.10 8.36 -1.22
N VAL A 114 10.11 7.20 -1.85
CA VAL A 114 9.34 6.02 -1.47
C VAL A 114 10.29 4.92 -1.07
N GLN A 115 10.34 4.63 0.20
CA GLN A 115 11.23 3.62 0.77
C GLN A 115 10.58 2.23 0.76
N ALA A 116 11.41 1.20 0.85
CA ALA A 116 10.96 -0.14 1.16
C ALA A 116 11.97 -0.87 2.04
N GLU A 117 11.46 -1.56 3.06
CA GLU A 117 12.13 -2.72 3.62
C GLU A 117 12.05 -3.84 2.57
N GLY A 118 13.18 -4.29 2.09
CA GLY A 118 13.20 -5.20 0.96
C GLY A 118 13.91 -6.50 1.21
N PHE A 119 13.37 -7.56 0.58
CA PHE A 119 13.87 -8.93 0.64
C PHE A 119 13.76 -9.58 2.00
N THR A 120 12.83 -9.13 2.83
CA THR A 120 12.49 -9.82 4.08
C THR A 120 12.06 -11.25 3.76
N GLU A 121 12.61 -12.22 4.46
CA GLU A 121 12.34 -13.63 4.27
C GLU A 121 12.23 -14.34 5.61
N VAL A 122 11.35 -15.34 5.68
CA VAL A 122 11.27 -16.24 6.82
C VAL A 122 11.97 -17.54 6.48
N ARG A 123 12.88 -17.98 7.34
CA ARG A 123 13.66 -19.23 7.18
C ARG A 123 14.64 -19.18 5.97
N GLY A 124 15.31 -18.05 5.79
CA GLY A 124 16.41 -17.92 4.84
C GLY A 124 17.46 -19.03 5.01
N VAL A 125 17.98 -19.52 3.88
CA VAL A 125 18.86 -20.69 3.84
C VAL A 125 20.18 -20.43 3.09
N TRP A 126 20.56 -19.18 2.88
CA TRP A 126 21.78 -18.77 2.21
C TRP A 126 21.85 -19.09 0.70
N ASN A 127 20.73 -19.34 0.05
CA ASN A 127 20.68 -19.69 -1.37
C ASN A 127 20.20 -18.56 -2.30
N GLU A 128 19.81 -17.42 -1.74
CA GLU A 128 19.36 -16.26 -2.48
C GLU A 128 20.54 -15.63 -3.23
N THR A 129 20.34 -15.39 -4.51
CA THR A 129 21.33 -14.75 -5.38
C THR A 129 20.78 -13.47 -6.00
N PRO A 130 21.61 -12.53 -6.46
CA PRO A 130 21.14 -11.32 -7.14
C PRO A 130 20.19 -11.60 -8.31
N ALA A 131 20.38 -12.70 -9.04
CA ALA A 131 19.51 -13.11 -10.14
C ALA A 131 18.10 -13.50 -9.66
N MET A 132 17.97 -14.08 -8.47
CA MET A 132 16.69 -14.40 -7.85
C MET A 132 16.02 -13.15 -7.25
N LEU A 133 16.80 -12.24 -6.71
CA LEU A 133 16.30 -11.01 -6.09
C LEU A 133 15.81 -9.97 -7.11
N LYS A 134 16.45 -9.92 -8.28
CA LYS A 134 16.21 -8.87 -9.28
C LYS A 134 14.76 -8.78 -9.77
N PRO A 135 14.02 -9.85 -10.09
CA PRO A 135 12.64 -9.73 -10.55
C PRO A 135 11.72 -9.06 -9.53
N MET A 136 11.90 -9.36 -8.25
CA MET A 136 11.11 -8.75 -7.19
C MET A 136 11.51 -7.28 -6.95
N LEU A 137 12.79 -6.99 -7.01
CA LEU A 137 13.30 -5.61 -7.01
C LEU A 137 12.67 -4.80 -8.14
N ASP A 138 12.77 -5.29 -9.38
CA ASP A 138 12.27 -4.60 -10.57
C ASP A 138 10.75 -4.37 -10.49
N ARG A 139 10.00 -5.33 -9.94
CA ARG A 139 8.56 -5.17 -9.66
C ARG A 139 8.31 -3.95 -8.78
N ASN A 140 9.01 -3.84 -7.67
CA ASN A 140 8.78 -2.76 -6.70
C ASN A 140 9.30 -1.40 -7.20
N LEU A 141 10.40 -1.38 -7.96
CA LEU A 141 10.84 -0.17 -8.67
C LEU A 141 9.78 0.28 -9.69
N ALA A 142 9.18 -0.66 -10.43
CA ALA A 142 8.13 -0.36 -11.40
C ALA A 142 6.82 0.11 -10.73
N LEU A 143 6.53 -0.34 -9.50
CA LEU A 143 5.40 0.17 -8.69
C LEU A 143 5.61 1.61 -8.27
N GLY A 144 6.85 2.03 -7.99
CA GLY A 144 7.17 3.40 -7.59
C GLY A 144 8.15 3.53 -6.42
N MET A 145 8.63 2.40 -5.88
CA MET A 145 9.74 2.43 -4.92
C MET A 145 10.97 3.08 -5.55
N ASN A 146 11.66 3.93 -4.80
CA ASN A 146 12.88 4.56 -5.28
C ASN A 146 14.02 4.63 -4.24
N LYS A 147 13.85 3.96 -3.07
CA LYS A 147 14.89 3.82 -2.06
C LYS A 147 14.72 2.51 -1.29
N LEU A 148 15.67 1.60 -1.50
CA LEU A 148 15.68 0.27 -0.88
C LEU A 148 16.49 0.26 0.40
N PHE A 149 15.96 -0.43 1.41
CA PHE A 149 16.68 -0.90 2.58
C PHE A 149 16.71 -2.42 2.57
N PHE A 150 17.92 -3.00 2.61
CA PHE A 150 18.05 -4.45 2.68
C PHE A 150 17.65 -4.95 4.06
N HIS A 151 16.74 -5.87 4.12
CA HIS A 151 16.45 -6.62 5.34
C HIS A 151 16.98 -8.06 5.19
N VAL A 152 18.17 -8.42 5.76
CA VAL A 152 18.83 -7.59 6.74
C VAL A 152 20.36 -7.85 6.75
N THR A 153 21.10 -6.90 7.22
CA THR A 153 22.51 -7.09 7.57
C THR A 153 22.64 -7.18 9.08
N ALA A 154 22.90 -8.37 9.62
CA ALA A 154 23.18 -8.53 11.04
C ALA A 154 24.64 -8.10 11.36
N HIS A 155 24.84 -7.49 12.52
CA HIS A 155 26.19 -7.17 13.00
C HIS A 155 27.01 -8.45 13.22
N ASN A 156 28.13 -8.57 12.53
CA ASN A 156 28.98 -9.75 12.53
C ASN A 156 30.43 -9.37 12.87
N PRO A 157 30.78 -9.24 14.16
CA PRO A 157 32.06 -8.71 14.60
C PRO A 157 33.23 -9.69 14.43
N TRP A 158 32.96 -10.99 14.39
CA TRP A 158 34.02 -12.00 14.32
C TRP A 158 34.34 -12.42 12.88
N MET A 159 35.63 -12.39 12.55
CA MET A 159 36.10 -12.77 11.20
C MET A 159 36.37 -14.27 11.07
N ASP A 160 36.54 -14.96 12.19
CA ASP A 160 36.90 -16.38 12.30
C ASP A 160 35.72 -17.33 12.56
N ARG A 161 34.51 -16.79 12.69
CA ARG A 161 33.30 -17.56 12.97
C ARG A 161 32.32 -17.51 11.81
N LYS A 162 32.32 -18.55 10.99
CA LYS A 162 31.44 -18.64 9.83
C LYS A 162 30.28 -19.60 10.11
N PRO A 163 29.12 -19.35 9.55
CA PRO A 163 28.75 -18.30 8.59
C PRO A 163 28.44 -16.94 9.22
N GLY A 164 28.77 -16.72 10.47
CA GLY A 164 28.54 -15.49 11.17
C GLY A 164 27.15 -15.37 11.79
N MET A 165 26.76 -14.15 12.14
CA MET A 165 25.49 -13.89 12.80
C MET A 165 24.40 -13.57 11.78
N THR A 166 23.19 -14.03 12.10
CA THR A 166 21.96 -13.75 11.35
C THR A 166 20.89 -13.24 12.29
N LEU A 167 19.77 -12.77 11.79
CA LEU A 167 18.60 -12.41 12.58
C LEU A 167 17.65 -13.61 12.73
N ASP A 168 18.16 -14.69 13.33
CA ASP A 168 17.41 -15.94 13.67
C ASP A 168 16.51 -16.46 12.51
N GLY A 169 17.05 -16.49 11.29
CA GLY A 169 16.33 -16.97 10.10
C GLY A 169 15.31 -15.98 9.53
N ILE A 170 15.33 -14.72 9.97
CA ILE A 170 14.53 -13.65 9.36
C ILE A 170 15.43 -12.80 8.46
N GLY A 171 14.91 -12.47 7.28
CA GLY A 171 15.56 -11.60 6.32
C GLY A 171 16.60 -12.28 5.41
N LEU A 172 16.97 -11.56 4.37
CA LEU A 172 18.06 -11.91 3.45
C LEU A 172 19.40 -11.82 4.19
N PHE A 173 20.26 -12.82 4.01
CA PHE A 173 21.60 -12.78 4.61
C PHE A 173 22.55 -11.96 3.73
N PHE A 174 22.34 -10.64 3.72
CA PHE A 174 23.17 -9.69 2.98
C PHE A 174 24.42 -9.32 3.80
N GLN A 175 25.40 -10.22 3.76
CA GLN A 175 26.62 -10.06 4.55
C GLN A 175 27.83 -10.74 3.89
N ARG A 176 29.04 -10.43 4.40
CA ARG A 176 30.34 -10.86 3.85
C ARG A 176 30.55 -12.38 3.75
N ASP A 177 29.81 -13.18 4.51
CA ASP A 177 29.95 -14.64 4.50
C ASP A 177 29.02 -15.32 3.47
N ASN A 178 28.15 -14.54 2.81
CA ASN A 178 27.39 -15.04 1.67
C ASN A 178 28.32 -15.24 0.46
N THR A 179 28.09 -16.33 -0.29
CA THR A 179 28.98 -16.75 -1.38
C THR A 179 29.14 -15.73 -2.51
N TRP A 180 28.13 -14.94 -2.78
CA TRP A 180 28.13 -13.90 -3.81
C TRP A 180 28.50 -12.49 -3.31
N TYR A 181 28.73 -12.34 -2.02
CA TYR A 181 29.01 -11.03 -1.45
C TYR A 181 30.22 -10.31 -2.06
N PRO A 182 31.33 -11.00 -2.42
CA PRO A 182 32.44 -10.33 -3.11
C PRO A 182 32.01 -9.63 -4.42
N GLU A 183 30.98 -10.15 -5.08
CA GLU A 183 30.44 -9.61 -6.34
C GLU A 183 29.20 -8.70 -6.13
N ALA A 184 28.80 -8.51 -4.89
CA ALA A 184 27.59 -7.72 -4.53
C ALA A 184 27.61 -6.31 -5.10
N ARG A 185 28.81 -5.75 -5.34
CA ARG A 185 28.98 -4.40 -5.88
C ARG A 185 28.21 -4.17 -7.16
N GLY A 186 28.21 -5.14 -8.10
CA GLY A 186 27.48 -5.01 -9.36
C GLY A 186 25.96 -4.91 -9.16
N PHE A 187 25.41 -5.65 -8.19
CA PHE A 187 23.99 -5.57 -7.86
C PHE A 187 23.63 -4.24 -7.18
N VAL A 188 24.47 -3.79 -6.24
CA VAL A 188 24.27 -2.48 -5.57
C VAL A 188 24.39 -1.33 -6.56
N ASP A 189 25.32 -1.38 -7.51
CA ASP A 189 25.46 -0.35 -8.56
C ASP A 189 24.22 -0.31 -9.46
N TYR A 190 23.64 -1.47 -9.81
CA TYR A 190 22.36 -1.53 -10.54
C TYR A 190 21.24 -0.86 -9.75
N ILE A 191 21.08 -1.19 -8.47
CA ILE A 191 20.07 -0.57 -7.59
C ILE A 191 20.27 0.94 -7.52
N THR A 192 21.49 1.37 -7.29
CA THR A 192 21.86 2.78 -7.19
C THR A 192 21.52 3.55 -8.46
N LEU A 193 21.82 2.96 -9.63
CA LEU A 193 21.50 3.56 -10.93
C LEU A 193 19.99 3.73 -11.10
N CYS A 194 19.21 2.69 -10.82
CA CYS A 194 17.74 2.75 -10.89
C CYS A 194 17.17 3.82 -9.95
N GLN A 195 17.62 3.83 -8.69
CA GLN A 195 17.16 4.80 -7.70
C GLN A 195 17.52 6.24 -8.10
N ASN A 196 18.72 6.48 -8.61
CA ASN A 196 19.13 7.79 -9.10
C ASN A 196 18.21 8.32 -10.21
N TYR A 197 17.77 7.48 -11.13
CA TYR A 197 16.79 7.88 -12.15
C TYR A 197 15.40 8.10 -11.57
N LEU A 198 14.92 7.18 -10.72
CA LEU A 198 13.56 7.20 -10.19
C LEU A 198 13.32 8.33 -9.16
N GLN A 199 14.39 8.85 -8.55
CA GLN A 199 14.31 10.01 -7.64
C GLN A 199 14.31 11.35 -8.37
N GLN A 200 14.54 11.34 -9.70
CA GLN A 200 14.51 12.54 -10.53
C GLN A 200 13.12 12.69 -11.16
N GLY A 201 12.60 13.89 -11.16
CA GLY A 201 11.32 14.17 -11.80
C GLY A 201 10.11 13.81 -10.95
N ARG A 202 9.02 13.46 -11.59
CA ARG A 202 7.73 13.17 -10.96
C ARG A 202 7.11 11.92 -11.59
N PRO A 203 6.36 11.13 -10.80
CA PRO A 203 5.60 10.02 -11.35
C PRO A 203 4.51 10.54 -12.28
N VAL A 204 4.22 9.79 -13.34
CA VAL A 204 3.12 10.05 -14.26
C VAL A 204 1.98 9.12 -13.91
N VAL A 205 0.95 9.67 -13.27
CA VAL A 205 -0.23 8.94 -12.84
C VAL A 205 -1.48 9.75 -13.22
N ASP A 206 -2.32 9.19 -14.07
CA ASP A 206 -3.52 9.88 -14.57
C ASP A 206 -4.79 9.53 -13.77
N ILE A 207 -4.77 8.44 -13.01
CA ILE A 207 -5.95 7.86 -12.38
C ILE A 207 -5.81 7.89 -10.86
N ALA A 208 -6.79 8.50 -10.19
CA ALA A 208 -6.99 8.36 -8.76
C ALA A 208 -8.13 7.36 -8.50
N VAL A 209 -8.00 6.53 -7.47
CA VAL A 209 -9.04 5.59 -7.07
C VAL A 209 -9.39 5.84 -5.61
N PHE A 210 -10.64 6.22 -5.35
CA PHE A 210 -11.09 6.53 -4.00
C PHE A 210 -11.18 5.26 -3.14
N THR A 211 -10.52 5.26 -1.97
CA THR A 211 -10.47 4.09 -1.09
C THR A 211 -11.75 3.87 -0.27
N GLY A 212 -12.60 4.89 -0.18
CA GLY A 212 -13.83 4.83 0.61
C GLY A 212 -13.70 5.47 1.99
N GLU A 213 -14.68 5.19 2.84
CA GLU A 213 -14.86 5.75 4.19
C GLU A 213 -14.63 4.73 5.32
N GLU A 214 -14.47 3.49 4.96
CA GLU A 214 -14.32 2.41 5.94
C GLU A 214 -12.91 2.45 6.56
N ILE A 215 -12.83 2.33 7.87
CA ILE A 215 -11.58 2.23 8.63
C ILE A 215 -11.53 0.87 9.31
N PRO A 216 -10.42 0.16 9.26
CA PRO A 216 -9.16 0.50 8.57
C PRO A 216 -9.27 0.41 7.04
N SER A 217 -8.53 1.26 6.35
CA SER A 217 -8.48 1.30 4.89
C SER A 217 -7.06 1.08 4.36
N ARG A 218 -6.97 0.61 3.13
CA ARG A 218 -5.70 0.37 2.43
C ARG A 218 -5.86 0.77 0.96
N SER A 219 -4.74 0.90 0.27
CA SER A 219 -4.73 1.03 -1.18
C SER A 219 -5.50 -0.08 -1.86
N LEU A 220 -6.21 0.27 -2.92
CA LEU A 220 -6.98 -0.69 -3.70
C LEU A 220 -6.06 -1.43 -4.67
N THR A 221 -6.04 -2.75 -4.55
CA THR A 221 -5.32 -3.64 -5.46
C THR A 221 -6.03 -3.76 -6.81
N PRO A 222 -5.35 -4.15 -7.89
CA PRO A 222 -5.96 -4.26 -9.22
C PRO A 222 -7.23 -5.09 -9.25
N ASP A 223 -7.30 -6.18 -8.49
CA ASP A 223 -8.47 -7.05 -8.40
C ASP A 223 -9.72 -6.32 -7.87
N LYS A 224 -9.53 -5.32 -7.02
CA LYS A 224 -10.63 -4.49 -6.51
C LYS A 224 -11.21 -3.54 -7.56
N LEU A 225 -10.46 -3.25 -8.61
CA LEU A 225 -10.90 -2.39 -9.71
C LEU A 225 -11.67 -3.14 -10.80
N VAL A 226 -11.51 -4.45 -10.88
CA VAL A 226 -12.14 -5.27 -11.92
C VAL A 226 -13.65 -5.05 -12.05
N PRO A 227 -14.45 -5.00 -10.96
CA PRO A 227 -15.88 -4.73 -11.04
C PRO A 227 -16.24 -3.34 -11.59
N MET A 228 -15.35 -2.37 -11.39
CA MET A 228 -15.56 -0.98 -11.83
C MET A 228 -15.08 -0.72 -13.26
N LEU A 229 -14.10 -1.48 -13.70
CA LEU A 229 -13.43 -1.29 -14.99
C LEU A 229 -13.50 -2.56 -15.87
N PRO A 230 -14.69 -3.20 -16.01
CA PRO A 230 -14.81 -4.48 -16.70
C PRO A 230 -14.41 -4.39 -18.19
N GLY A 231 -14.56 -3.22 -18.82
CA GLY A 231 -14.12 -3.00 -20.20
C GLY A 231 -12.58 -3.01 -20.35
N VAL A 232 -11.84 -2.64 -19.29
CA VAL A 232 -10.39 -2.67 -19.28
C VAL A 232 -9.85 -4.08 -19.02
N PHE A 233 -10.42 -4.77 -18.04
CA PHE A 233 -9.93 -6.08 -17.61
C PHE A 233 -10.40 -7.25 -18.49
N GLY A 234 -11.49 -7.09 -19.24
CA GLY A 234 -12.06 -8.11 -20.09
C GLY A 234 -12.95 -9.12 -19.35
N ALA A 235 -13.76 -9.83 -20.12
CA ALA A 235 -14.82 -10.71 -19.60
C ALA A 235 -14.31 -11.89 -18.76
N GLU A 236 -13.20 -12.50 -19.14
CA GLU A 236 -12.61 -13.62 -18.39
C GLU A 236 -12.18 -13.21 -16.99
N ARG A 237 -11.49 -12.06 -16.88
CA ARG A 237 -11.06 -11.55 -15.58
C ARG A 237 -12.26 -11.18 -14.71
N VAL A 238 -13.27 -10.53 -15.28
CA VAL A 238 -14.52 -10.18 -14.57
C VAL A 238 -15.19 -11.44 -14.01
N ALA A 239 -15.34 -12.50 -14.84
CA ALA A 239 -15.95 -13.76 -14.40
C ALA A 239 -15.12 -14.45 -13.29
N SER A 240 -13.79 -14.44 -13.41
CA SER A 240 -12.88 -14.99 -12.40
C SER A 240 -13.04 -14.26 -11.06
N GLU A 241 -13.06 -12.93 -11.06
CA GLU A 241 -13.24 -12.13 -9.84
C GLU A 241 -14.64 -12.30 -9.24
N GLN A 242 -15.68 -12.37 -10.04
CA GLN A 242 -17.03 -12.64 -9.56
C GLN A 242 -17.11 -14.00 -8.84
N LYS A 243 -16.46 -15.03 -9.40
CA LYS A 243 -16.37 -16.35 -8.77
C LYS A 243 -15.59 -16.29 -7.45
N ARG A 244 -14.46 -15.58 -7.41
CA ARG A 244 -13.67 -15.39 -6.20
C ARG A 244 -14.46 -14.65 -5.13
N MET A 245 -15.15 -13.57 -5.49
CA MET A 245 -15.96 -12.78 -4.57
C MET A 245 -17.15 -13.57 -3.99
N ALA A 246 -17.74 -14.47 -4.77
CA ALA A 246 -18.82 -15.36 -4.28
C ALA A 246 -18.34 -16.32 -3.18
N ASN A 247 -17.04 -16.59 -3.12
CA ASN A 247 -16.43 -17.46 -2.10
C ASN A 247 -15.85 -16.69 -0.90
N VAL A 248 -16.01 -15.39 -0.84
CA VAL A 248 -15.54 -14.59 0.31
C VAL A 248 -16.27 -15.04 1.58
N GLY A 249 -15.49 -15.36 2.61
CA GLY A 249 -16.00 -15.83 3.89
C GLY A 249 -16.17 -17.35 4.00
N ILE A 250 -15.92 -18.12 2.95
CA ILE A 250 -15.82 -19.58 3.03
C ILE A 250 -14.46 -19.93 3.64
N PRO A 251 -14.39 -20.73 4.72
CA PRO A 251 -13.13 -21.16 5.27
C PRO A 251 -12.29 -21.91 4.23
N MET A 252 -11.01 -21.63 4.19
CA MET A 252 -10.09 -22.37 3.33
C MET A 252 -9.92 -23.79 3.84
N GLU A 253 -10.22 -24.77 3.00
CA GLU A 253 -9.96 -26.17 3.27
C GLU A 253 -8.48 -26.56 3.10
N GLU A 254 -7.69 -25.69 2.50
CA GLU A 254 -6.31 -25.97 2.16
C GLU A 254 -5.33 -25.57 3.24
N SER A 255 -4.34 -26.43 3.40
CA SER A 255 -3.18 -26.20 4.25
C SER A 255 -2.44 -24.93 3.85
N PRO A 256 -1.81 -24.21 4.82
CA PRO A 256 -1.08 -22.97 4.59
C PRO A 256 0.05 -23.01 3.55
N VAL A 257 0.39 -24.18 3.02
CA VAL A 257 1.42 -24.36 1.99
C VAL A 257 1.02 -23.73 0.65
N GLY A 258 -0.25 -23.44 0.46
CA GLY A 258 -0.71 -22.76 -0.72
C GLY A 258 -1.75 -21.70 -0.37
N VAL A 259 -1.35 -20.61 0.25
CA VAL A 259 -2.26 -19.47 0.41
C VAL A 259 -2.61 -18.94 -0.97
N THR A 260 -3.60 -19.55 -1.57
CA THR A 260 -4.11 -19.24 -2.90
C THR A 260 -4.92 -17.92 -2.94
N HIS A 261 -4.99 -17.18 -1.84
CA HIS A 261 -5.82 -15.98 -1.73
C HIS A 261 -5.04 -14.71 -1.42
N SER A 262 -3.72 -14.78 -1.36
CA SER A 262 -2.98 -13.56 -1.20
C SER A 262 -2.92 -12.84 -2.56
N ALA A 263 -2.88 -11.53 -2.49
CA ALA A 263 -2.61 -10.69 -3.63
C ALA A 263 -1.32 -11.07 -4.39
N ASN A 264 -0.51 -11.94 -3.83
CA ASN A 264 0.75 -12.45 -4.33
C ASN A 264 0.61 -13.43 -5.51
N ILE A 265 -0.59 -13.93 -5.78
CA ILE A 265 -0.87 -14.81 -6.91
C ILE A 265 -1.06 -14.02 -8.20
N LEU A 266 -1.20 -12.72 -8.10
CA LEU A 266 -1.30 -11.87 -9.28
C LEU A 266 0.01 -11.93 -10.08
N ASP A 267 -0.12 -12.19 -11.37
CA ASP A 267 1.00 -12.12 -12.30
C ASP A 267 1.68 -10.75 -12.17
N LEU A 268 2.99 -10.72 -12.30
CA LEU A 268 3.80 -9.51 -12.22
C LEU A 268 3.25 -8.36 -13.09
N LYS A 269 2.76 -8.68 -14.29
CA LYS A 269 2.12 -7.71 -15.18
C LYS A 269 0.82 -7.12 -14.63
N ASP A 270 0.06 -7.87 -13.84
CA ASP A 270 -1.17 -7.40 -13.22
C ASP A 270 -0.88 -6.32 -12.16
N TRP A 271 0.32 -6.31 -11.60
CA TRP A 271 0.77 -5.29 -10.66
C TRP A 271 1.35 -4.06 -11.35
N CYS A 272 2.25 -4.27 -12.31
CA CYS A 272 3.01 -3.19 -12.92
C CYS A 272 2.27 -2.54 -14.09
N ASN A 273 1.32 -3.22 -14.71
CA ASN A 273 0.58 -2.77 -15.88
C ASN A 273 -0.90 -3.18 -15.84
N ALA A 274 -1.52 -3.10 -14.66
CA ALA A 274 -2.88 -3.54 -14.42
C ALA A 274 -3.91 -2.85 -15.33
N LEU A 275 -3.69 -1.58 -15.65
CA LEU A 275 -4.59 -0.78 -16.48
C LEU A 275 -4.01 -0.54 -17.90
N HIS A 276 -3.25 -1.51 -18.42
CA HIS A 276 -2.80 -1.56 -19.81
C HIS A 276 -2.07 -0.28 -20.28
N GLY A 277 -1.09 0.15 -19.50
CA GLY A 277 -0.28 1.34 -19.78
C GLY A 277 -0.64 2.56 -18.95
N TYR A 278 -1.73 2.54 -18.19
CA TYR A 278 -2.07 3.58 -17.24
C TYR A 278 -1.69 3.17 -15.81
N LYS A 279 -1.24 4.15 -15.04
CA LYS A 279 -1.01 3.99 -13.60
C LYS A 279 -2.13 4.64 -12.80
N TYR A 280 -2.36 4.11 -11.61
CA TYR A 280 -3.30 4.69 -10.66
C TYR A 280 -2.67 4.81 -9.27
N ASP A 281 -3.14 5.78 -8.51
CA ASP A 281 -2.91 5.91 -7.08
C ASP A 281 -4.22 5.71 -6.33
N SER A 282 -4.15 5.10 -5.18
CA SER A 282 -5.24 5.11 -4.23
C SER A 282 -5.30 6.48 -3.54
N MET A 283 -6.50 6.97 -3.32
CA MET A 283 -6.75 8.28 -2.73
C MET A 283 -7.73 8.15 -1.58
N ASN A 284 -7.32 8.52 -0.40
CA ASN A 284 -8.17 8.54 0.78
C ASN A 284 -9.06 9.79 0.82
N LYS A 285 -9.96 9.83 1.78
CA LYS A 285 -10.89 10.95 1.97
C LYS A 285 -10.16 12.27 2.22
N ASP A 286 -9.11 12.26 3.04
CA ASP A 286 -8.35 13.46 3.40
C ASP A 286 -7.75 14.11 2.15
N ALA A 287 -7.09 13.33 1.29
CA ALA A 287 -6.53 13.84 0.05
C ALA A 287 -7.62 14.27 -0.96
N LEU A 288 -8.71 13.51 -1.06
CA LEU A 288 -9.84 13.85 -1.94
C LEU A 288 -10.44 15.21 -1.58
N LEU A 289 -10.69 15.48 -0.30
CA LEU A 289 -11.26 16.74 0.14
C LEU A 289 -10.31 17.93 -0.01
N LYS A 290 -8.99 17.68 0.04
CA LYS A 290 -7.94 18.67 -0.19
C LYS A 290 -7.63 18.91 -1.68
N TRP A 291 -8.18 18.11 -2.58
CA TRP A 291 -7.97 18.28 -4.03
C TRP A 291 -8.61 19.59 -4.48
N ASN A 292 -7.78 20.50 -4.98
CA ASN A 292 -8.22 21.85 -5.32
C ASN A 292 -7.55 22.33 -6.63
N PHE A 293 -8.24 23.20 -7.37
CA PHE A 293 -7.88 23.70 -8.69
C PHE A 293 -7.35 25.13 -8.70
N GLU A 294 -7.27 25.82 -7.56
CA GLU A 294 -6.96 27.25 -7.48
C GLU A 294 -5.63 27.67 -8.15
N TYR A 295 -4.74 26.73 -8.43
CA TYR A 295 -3.41 27.03 -8.94
C TYR A 295 -3.05 26.35 -10.28
N SER A 296 -3.96 25.61 -10.90
CA SER A 296 -3.71 24.93 -12.18
C SER A 296 -4.99 24.67 -12.95
N PRO A 297 -5.01 24.90 -14.28
CA PRO A 297 -6.14 24.48 -15.12
C PRO A 297 -6.38 22.96 -15.16
N LYS A 298 -5.56 22.16 -14.47
CA LYS A 298 -5.67 20.70 -14.39
C LYS A 298 -5.90 20.18 -12.97
N GLY A 299 -6.17 21.07 -12.00
CA GLY A 299 -6.27 20.68 -10.59
C GLY A 299 -4.91 20.37 -9.95
N LYS A 300 -4.71 20.82 -8.74
CA LYS A 300 -3.54 20.42 -7.93
C LYS A 300 -4.00 19.82 -6.64
N LEU A 301 -3.69 18.56 -6.47
CA LEU A 301 -3.52 18.01 -5.13
C LEU A 301 -2.38 18.72 -4.42
N PRO A 302 -2.32 18.68 -3.09
CA PRO A 302 -1.12 19.03 -2.35
C PRO A 302 0.12 18.34 -2.92
N GLY A 303 -0.05 17.13 -3.51
CA GLY A 303 1.00 16.34 -4.16
C GLY A 303 1.41 16.75 -5.56
N ASN A 304 0.76 17.74 -6.17
CA ASN A 304 1.09 18.19 -7.52
C ASN A 304 0.99 17.11 -8.62
N GLN A 305 0.11 16.13 -8.45
CA GLN A 305 -0.23 15.11 -9.45
C GLN A 305 -1.31 15.63 -10.40
N ASP A 306 -1.19 15.29 -11.66
CA ASP A 306 -2.13 15.71 -12.72
C ASP A 306 -3.20 14.63 -12.96
N TYR A 307 -3.89 14.16 -11.92
CA TYR A 307 -4.97 13.21 -12.11
C TYR A 307 -6.07 13.76 -13.01
N ARG A 308 -6.51 12.95 -13.96
CA ARG A 308 -7.56 13.29 -14.95
C ARG A 308 -8.82 12.46 -14.75
N ILE A 309 -8.69 11.34 -14.07
CA ILE A 309 -9.75 10.36 -13.85
C ILE A 309 -9.83 10.06 -12.37
N LEU A 310 -11.05 10.09 -11.83
CA LEU A 310 -11.34 9.59 -10.49
C LEU A 310 -12.28 8.39 -10.60
N VAL A 311 -11.83 7.24 -10.12
CA VAL A 311 -12.66 6.04 -9.99
C VAL A 311 -13.24 5.99 -8.58
N VAL A 312 -14.55 5.85 -8.46
CA VAL A 312 -15.29 5.79 -7.20
C VAL A 312 -15.98 4.43 -7.10
N PRO A 313 -15.35 3.41 -6.50
CA PRO A 313 -15.91 2.06 -6.41
C PRO A 313 -17.14 1.94 -5.49
N GLN A 314 -17.30 2.89 -4.56
CA GLN A 314 -18.36 2.85 -3.56
C GLN A 314 -19.71 3.25 -4.16
N PRO A 315 -20.81 2.57 -3.78
CA PRO A 315 -22.15 2.99 -4.18
C PRO A 315 -22.45 4.42 -3.71
N ALA A 316 -23.06 5.23 -4.58
CA ALA A 316 -23.32 6.65 -4.31
C ALA A 316 -24.15 6.90 -3.03
N ASN A 317 -25.02 5.93 -2.65
CA ASN A 317 -25.83 6.05 -1.44
C ASN A 317 -25.04 5.82 -0.13
N THR A 318 -23.82 5.28 -0.21
CA THR A 318 -22.96 5.04 0.95
C THR A 318 -21.99 6.22 1.22
N LEU A 319 -21.84 7.13 0.25
CA LEU A 319 -20.91 8.25 0.36
C LEU A 319 -21.50 9.37 1.24
N PRO A 320 -20.69 9.97 2.13
CA PRO A 320 -21.07 11.17 2.87
C PRO A 320 -21.39 12.37 1.97
N ALA A 321 -22.15 13.31 2.50
CA ALA A 321 -22.56 14.50 1.75
C ALA A 321 -21.37 15.33 1.26
N GLU A 322 -20.33 15.49 2.09
CA GLU A 322 -19.12 16.24 1.77
C GLU A 322 -18.32 15.59 0.64
N VAL A 323 -18.21 14.24 0.63
CA VAL A 323 -17.54 13.50 -0.45
C VAL A 323 -18.32 13.61 -1.76
N LYS A 324 -19.65 13.49 -1.70
CA LYS A 324 -20.51 13.71 -2.88
C LYS A 324 -20.35 15.12 -3.46
N ALA A 325 -20.38 16.13 -2.61
CA ALA A 325 -20.19 17.51 -3.04
C ALA A 325 -18.83 17.71 -3.72
N LYS A 326 -17.78 17.11 -3.14
CA LYS A 326 -16.43 17.19 -3.73
C LYS A 326 -16.33 16.47 -5.08
N ILE A 327 -16.97 15.31 -5.21
CA ILE A 327 -16.98 14.59 -6.49
C ILE A 327 -17.70 15.39 -7.58
N GLU A 328 -18.80 16.07 -7.26
CA GLU A 328 -19.49 16.94 -8.21
C GLU A 328 -18.67 18.19 -8.58
N GLU A 329 -18.01 18.82 -7.61
CA GLU A 329 -17.05 19.90 -7.86
C GLU A 329 -15.97 19.45 -8.85
N LEU A 330 -15.35 18.29 -8.62
CA LEU A 330 -14.32 17.72 -9.50
C LEU A 330 -14.87 17.45 -10.91
N ARG A 331 -16.12 17.01 -11.03
CA ARG A 331 -16.80 16.76 -12.30
C ARG A 331 -17.01 18.07 -13.08
N GLU A 332 -17.43 19.13 -12.39
CA GLU A 332 -17.61 20.47 -12.97
C GLU A 332 -16.28 21.05 -13.46
N GLU A 333 -15.19 20.79 -12.76
CA GLU A 333 -13.83 21.18 -13.13
C GLU A 333 -13.20 20.33 -14.25
N GLY A 334 -13.92 19.31 -14.75
CA GLY A 334 -13.52 18.53 -15.91
C GLY A 334 -12.79 17.22 -15.59
N ILE A 335 -12.76 16.79 -14.34
CA ILE A 335 -12.26 15.44 -13.98
C ILE A 335 -13.27 14.40 -14.47
N ILE A 336 -12.77 13.36 -15.12
CA ILE A 336 -13.61 12.23 -15.55
C ILE A 336 -13.91 11.37 -14.34
N ILE A 337 -15.18 11.31 -13.96
CA ILE A 337 -15.62 10.48 -12.82
C ILE A 337 -16.14 9.15 -13.35
N ILE A 338 -15.55 8.06 -12.87
CA ILE A 338 -16.01 6.68 -13.13
C ILE A 338 -16.64 6.16 -11.86
N ASP A 339 -17.95 6.22 -11.76
CA ASP A 339 -18.77 5.78 -10.62
C ASP A 339 -19.71 4.62 -10.95
N LYS A 340 -19.65 4.10 -12.19
CA LYS A 340 -20.44 2.95 -12.65
C LYS A 340 -19.60 2.03 -13.53
N PRO A 341 -19.90 0.71 -13.48
CA PRO A 341 -19.28 -0.25 -14.42
C PRO A 341 -19.53 0.13 -15.89
N TYR A 342 -18.58 -0.24 -16.75
CA TYR A 342 -18.64 -0.02 -18.21
C TYR A 342 -18.62 1.45 -18.70
N GLN A 343 -18.36 2.42 -17.85
CA GLN A 343 -18.11 3.79 -18.30
C GLN A 343 -16.75 3.89 -19.04
N ALA A 344 -15.75 3.14 -18.57
CA ALA A 344 -14.49 2.95 -19.28
C ALA A 344 -14.60 1.74 -20.21
N LYS A 345 -14.20 1.92 -21.47
CA LYS A 345 -14.16 0.88 -22.50
C LYS A 345 -12.74 0.62 -22.95
#